data_05f84b8d5b86f6843223c17e00a7b674
#
_entry.id   05f84b8d5b86f6843223c17e00a7b674
#
_cell.length_a   1.000
_cell.length_b   1.000
_cell.length_c   1.000
_cell.angle_alpha   90.00
_cell.angle_beta   90.00
_cell.angle_gamma   90.00
#
_symmetry.space_group_name_H-M   'P 1'
#
loop_
_entity.id
_entity.type
_entity.pdbx_description
1 polymer ?
#
loop_
_entity_poly.entity_id
_entity_poly.type
_entity_poly.pdbx_seq_one_letter_code
_entity_poly.pdbx_strand_id
1 'polypeptide(L)'
;SLAWPLSRLGSEFMPPLNEGHLMYMPSTVPGISIDEAANLLQITDRLIRSVPEVERVFGKAGRADSATDPAPLSMLETTILLKPRAQWATGVTIDDIIRRLDSTVQLPGLTNAWGYPIRTRIDMLSTGIRTVLGVKVTGADLAGISEAAQSIEVALKNVPGTRAVFAERAAS
;
A
#
# COMPACT_ATOMS: atom_id res chain seq x y z
N SER A 1 -32.90 4.74 -24.28
CA SER A 1 -31.87 3.86 -24.87
C SER A 1 -30.91 3.41 -23.78
N LEU A 2 -30.61 2.12 -23.73
CA LEU A 2 -29.69 1.50 -22.75
C LEU A 2 -28.20 1.86 -22.98
N ALA A 3 -27.88 2.46 -24.10
CA ALA A 3 -26.50 2.78 -24.47
C ALA A 3 -25.84 3.84 -23.56
N TRP A 4 -26.60 4.81 -23.06
CA TRP A 4 -26.08 5.87 -22.22
C TRP A 4 -25.67 5.40 -20.81
N PRO A 5 -26.45 4.58 -20.07
CA PRO A 5 -25.97 4.04 -18.81
C PRO A 5 -24.80 3.03 -19.00
N LEU A 6 -24.80 2.23 -20.06
CA LEU A 6 -23.72 1.29 -20.36
C LEU A 6 -22.38 1.98 -20.64
N SER A 7 -22.38 3.13 -21.29
CA SER A 7 -21.16 3.90 -21.56
C SER A 7 -20.52 4.53 -20.31
N ARG A 8 -21.24 4.57 -19.20
CA ARG A 8 -20.76 5.06 -17.89
C ARG A 8 -20.39 3.96 -16.91
N LEU A 9 -20.62 2.69 -17.25
CA LEU A 9 -20.14 1.57 -16.48
C LEU A 9 -18.65 1.41 -16.74
N GLY A 10 -17.82 1.66 -15.72
CA GLY A 10 -16.41 1.26 -15.74
C GLY A 10 -16.31 -0.25 -15.72
N SER A 11 -15.23 -0.80 -16.27
CA SER A 11 -14.89 -2.21 -16.11
C SER A 11 -13.88 -2.35 -14.98
N GLU A 12 -14.21 -3.13 -13.96
CA GLU A 12 -13.30 -3.50 -12.88
C GLU A 12 -13.04 -5.01 -12.94
N PHE A 13 -11.78 -5.40 -12.97
CA PHE A 13 -11.39 -6.82 -13.02
C PHE A 13 -11.83 -7.53 -11.73
N MET A 14 -11.74 -6.84 -10.60
CA MET A 14 -12.17 -7.36 -9.31
C MET A 14 -12.65 -6.22 -8.42
N PRO A 15 -13.89 -6.28 -7.91
CA PRO A 15 -14.37 -5.27 -6.98
C PRO A 15 -13.55 -5.30 -5.68
N PRO A 16 -13.48 -4.19 -4.94
CA PRO A 16 -12.83 -4.17 -3.63
C PRO A 16 -13.56 -5.14 -2.70
N LEU A 17 -12.89 -6.23 -2.34
CA LEU A 17 -13.39 -7.18 -1.35
C LEU A 17 -13.19 -6.58 0.03
N ASN A 18 -14.25 -5.98 0.57
CA ASN A 18 -14.23 -5.44 1.92
C ASN A 18 -14.57 -6.56 2.92
N GLU A 19 -13.55 -7.24 3.40
CA GLU A 19 -13.68 -8.35 4.36
C GLU A 19 -13.52 -7.88 5.83
N GLY A 20 -13.58 -6.57 6.09
CA GLY A 20 -13.31 -6.00 7.42
C GLY A 20 -11.81 -5.94 7.76
N HIS A 21 -10.95 -6.21 6.78
CA HIS A 21 -9.51 -6.16 6.92
C HIS A 21 -8.91 -5.16 5.94
N LEU A 22 -7.87 -4.46 6.40
CA LEU A 22 -7.01 -3.64 5.56
C LEU A 22 -5.59 -4.20 5.62
N MET A 23 -4.82 -3.94 4.56
CA MET A 23 -3.40 -4.22 4.51
C MET A 23 -2.64 -2.91 4.34
N TYR A 24 -1.66 -2.70 5.20
CA TYR A 24 -0.71 -1.60 5.13
C TYR A 24 0.65 -2.13 4.71
N MET A 25 1.20 -1.58 3.63
CA MET A 25 2.47 -2.03 3.05
C MET A 25 3.35 -0.81 2.73
N PRO A 26 3.95 -0.19 3.74
CA PRO A 26 4.82 0.95 3.50
C PRO A 26 6.10 0.55 2.77
N SER A 27 6.65 1.50 2.03
CA SER A 27 8.00 1.39 1.49
C SER A 27 8.96 2.21 2.34
N THR A 28 10.06 1.59 2.74
CA THR A 28 11.17 2.24 3.46
C THR A 28 12.34 2.48 2.51
N VAL A 29 13.35 3.20 2.97
CA VAL A 29 14.61 3.33 2.24
C VAL A 29 15.28 1.95 2.07
N PRO A 30 15.89 1.65 0.92
CA PRO A 30 16.65 0.43 0.72
C PRO A 30 17.81 0.31 1.73
N GLY A 31 18.12 -0.92 2.15
CA GLY A 31 19.25 -1.17 3.07
C GLY A 31 18.93 -0.96 4.55
N ILE A 32 17.66 -0.85 4.92
CA ILE A 32 17.26 -0.78 6.33
C ILE A 32 17.72 -2.03 7.10
N SER A 33 18.22 -1.84 8.33
CA SER A 33 18.59 -2.95 9.21
C SER A 33 17.36 -3.68 9.76
N ILE A 34 17.56 -4.91 10.24
CA ILE A 34 16.50 -5.72 10.87
C ILE A 34 15.92 -4.98 12.09
N ASP A 35 16.80 -4.43 12.93
CA ASP A 35 16.40 -3.73 14.16
C ASP A 35 15.59 -2.45 13.84
N GLU A 36 16.01 -1.71 12.83
CA GLU A 36 15.27 -0.52 12.40
C GLU A 36 13.94 -0.88 11.77
N ALA A 37 13.86 -1.94 10.95
CA ALA A 37 12.61 -2.44 10.41
C ALA A 37 11.65 -2.88 11.51
N ALA A 38 12.15 -3.60 12.53
CA ALA A 38 11.35 -4.01 13.68
C ALA A 38 10.85 -2.81 14.50
N ASN A 39 11.70 -1.81 14.71
CA ASN A 39 11.35 -0.58 15.42
C ASN A 39 10.27 0.22 14.66
N LEU A 40 10.46 0.43 13.36
CA LEU A 40 9.47 1.08 12.51
C LEU A 40 8.13 0.34 12.54
N LEU A 41 8.15 -0.99 12.44
CA LEU A 41 6.94 -1.79 12.50
C LEU A 41 6.19 -1.58 13.83
N GLN A 42 6.89 -1.58 14.95
CA GLN A 42 6.27 -1.33 16.26
C GLN A 42 5.70 0.09 16.39
N ILE A 43 6.36 1.09 15.79
CA ILE A 43 5.86 2.46 15.80
C ILE A 43 4.60 2.57 14.94
N THR A 44 4.64 2.06 13.71
CA THR A 44 3.49 2.10 12.80
C THR A 44 2.31 1.33 13.34
N ASP A 45 2.52 0.13 13.90
CA ASP A 45 1.46 -0.68 14.49
C ASP A 45 0.79 0.01 15.68
N ARG A 46 1.56 0.71 16.53
CA ARG A 46 0.99 1.52 17.63
C ARG A 46 0.17 2.70 17.12
N LEU A 47 0.64 3.40 16.09
CA LEU A 47 -0.09 4.50 15.46
C LEU A 47 -1.39 4.01 14.84
N ILE A 48 -1.34 2.92 14.06
CA ILE A 48 -2.52 2.30 13.45
C ILE A 48 -3.52 1.87 14.52
N ARG A 49 -3.04 1.24 15.61
CA ARG A 49 -3.88 0.78 16.72
C ARG A 49 -4.60 1.90 17.46
N SER A 50 -4.10 3.14 17.41
CA SER A 50 -4.72 4.31 18.03
C SER A 50 -5.99 4.77 17.32
N VAL A 51 -6.23 4.34 16.08
CA VAL A 51 -7.42 4.71 15.30
C VAL A 51 -8.65 3.97 15.87
N PRO A 52 -9.74 4.68 16.21
CA PRO A 52 -10.89 4.12 16.94
C PRO A 52 -11.56 2.92 16.28
N GLU A 53 -11.58 2.86 14.96
CA GLU A 53 -12.19 1.79 14.17
C GLU A 53 -11.32 0.53 14.06
N VAL A 54 -10.06 0.60 14.52
CA VAL A 54 -9.15 -0.56 14.51
C VAL A 54 -9.39 -1.42 15.73
N GLU A 55 -9.63 -2.72 15.50
CA GLU A 55 -9.76 -3.73 16.54
C GLU A 55 -8.42 -4.35 16.90
N ARG A 56 -7.67 -4.78 15.86
CA ARG A 56 -6.41 -5.51 16.03
C ARG A 56 -5.45 -5.20 14.89
N VAL A 57 -4.17 -5.22 15.22
CA VAL A 57 -3.06 -4.99 14.27
C VAL A 57 -2.10 -6.16 14.39
N PHE A 58 -1.65 -6.65 13.25
CA PHE A 58 -0.62 -7.69 13.15
C PHE A 58 0.35 -7.33 12.04
N GLY A 59 1.57 -6.98 12.41
CA GLY A 59 2.62 -6.59 11.49
C GLY A 59 3.74 -7.63 11.38
N LYS A 60 4.35 -7.73 10.20
CA LYS A 60 5.59 -8.46 9.95
C LYS A 60 6.58 -7.58 9.19
N ALA A 61 7.87 -7.73 9.47
CA ALA A 61 8.96 -7.12 8.72
C ALA A 61 9.69 -8.20 7.93
N GLY A 62 9.89 -7.94 6.64
CA GLY A 62 10.59 -8.86 5.76
C GLY A 62 9.81 -10.14 5.43
N ARG A 63 10.57 -11.15 5.05
CA ARG A 63 10.08 -12.40 4.50
C ARG A 63 9.69 -13.39 5.60
N ALA A 64 8.55 -14.06 5.45
CA ALA A 64 8.26 -15.27 6.19
C ALA A 64 9.21 -16.40 5.72
N ASP A 65 9.48 -17.36 6.61
CA ASP A 65 10.29 -18.53 6.26
C ASP A 65 9.48 -19.50 5.38
N SER A 66 9.20 -19.05 4.15
CA SER A 66 8.45 -19.82 3.15
C SER A 66 9.01 -19.52 1.75
N ALA A 67 8.92 -20.54 0.86
CA ALA A 67 9.38 -20.42 -0.53
C ALA A 67 8.55 -19.44 -1.37
N THR A 68 7.37 -19.03 -0.91
CA THR A 68 6.39 -18.24 -1.65
C THR A 68 6.32 -16.76 -1.23
N ASP A 69 7.13 -16.34 -0.26
CA ASP A 69 7.18 -14.95 0.20
C ASP A 69 8.50 -14.27 -0.22
N PRO A 70 8.55 -13.54 -1.34
CA PRO A 70 9.78 -12.91 -1.84
C PRO A 70 10.08 -11.55 -1.18
N ALA A 71 9.42 -11.20 -0.07
CA ALA A 71 9.51 -9.87 0.52
C ALA A 71 10.91 -9.54 1.07
N PRO A 72 11.57 -8.43 0.65
CA PRO A 72 12.80 -7.95 1.26
C PRO A 72 12.55 -7.38 2.66
N LEU A 73 13.60 -7.18 3.46
CA LEU A 73 13.52 -6.57 4.80
C LEU A 73 12.92 -5.14 4.79
N SER A 74 13.12 -4.41 3.71
CA SER A 74 12.54 -3.08 3.52
C SER A 74 11.02 -3.10 3.31
N MET A 75 10.43 -4.28 3.20
CA MET A 75 9.00 -4.47 3.02
C MET A 75 8.35 -4.80 4.36
N LEU A 76 7.70 -3.81 4.93
CA LEU A 76 6.82 -3.99 6.09
C LEU A 76 5.42 -4.36 5.58
N GLU A 77 4.75 -5.25 6.27
CA GLU A 77 3.38 -5.65 5.97
C GLU A 77 2.58 -5.74 7.27
N THR A 78 1.51 -4.96 7.37
CA THR A 78 0.64 -4.98 8.53
C THR A 78 -0.79 -5.28 8.12
N THR A 79 -1.35 -6.34 8.66
CA THR A 79 -2.78 -6.66 8.57
C THR A 79 -3.53 -5.93 9.68
N ILE A 80 -4.57 -5.21 9.31
CA ILE A 80 -5.40 -4.39 10.19
C ILE A 80 -6.80 -4.99 10.20
N LEU A 81 -7.23 -5.50 11.35
CA LEU A 81 -8.60 -5.93 11.57
C LEU A 81 -9.42 -4.73 12.05
N LEU A 82 -10.46 -4.40 11.33
CA LEU A 82 -11.39 -3.34 11.71
C LEU A 82 -12.50 -3.91 12.58
N LYS A 83 -13.00 -3.07 13.49
CA LYS A 83 -14.20 -3.37 14.27
C LYS A 83 -15.40 -3.60 13.34
N PRO A 84 -16.42 -4.36 13.78
CA PRO A 84 -17.67 -4.50 13.03
C PRO A 84 -18.26 -3.12 12.68
N ARG A 85 -18.79 -2.99 11.47
CA ARG A 85 -19.32 -1.71 10.95
C ARG A 85 -20.36 -1.06 11.86
N ALA A 86 -21.12 -1.86 12.62
CA ALA A 86 -22.07 -1.37 13.61
C ALA A 86 -21.43 -0.59 14.76
N GLN A 87 -20.13 -0.74 15.01
CA GLN A 87 -19.38 -0.03 16.04
C GLN A 87 -18.64 1.22 15.50
N TRP A 88 -18.75 1.52 14.21
CA TRP A 88 -18.19 2.74 13.65
C TRP A 88 -19.09 3.93 13.93
N ALA A 89 -18.52 5.12 13.97
CA ALA A 89 -19.32 6.32 14.08
C ALA A 89 -20.25 6.47 12.85
N THR A 90 -21.42 7.06 13.06
CA THR A 90 -22.42 7.21 12.02
C THR A 90 -21.86 7.97 10.81
N GLY A 91 -22.03 7.41 9.62
CA GLY A 91 -21.57 7.99 8.37
C GLY A 91 -20.12 7.76 8.00
N VAL A 92 -19.31 7.11 8.87
CA VAL A 92 -17.92 6.76 8.56
C VAL A 92 -17.87 5.68 7.48
N THR A 93 -17.09 5.94 6.45
CA THR A 93 -16.81 5.00 5.35
C THR A 93 -15.43 4.39 5.50
N ILE A 94 -15.16 3.32 4.75
CA ILE A 94 -13.83 2.70 4.71
C ILE A 94 -12.76 3.68 4.20
N ASP A 95 -13.12 4.55 3.25
CA ASP A 95 -12.23 5.59 2.73
C ASP A 95 -11.90 6.65 3.78
N ASP A 96 -12.83 6.97 4.68
CA ASP A 96 -12.58 7.86 5.81
C ASP A 96 -11.57 7.24 6.78
N ILE A 97 -11.70 5.95 7.04
CA ILE A 97 -10.77 5.19 7.89
C ILE A 97 -9.38 5.18 7.26
N ILE A 98 -9.28 4.89 5.95
CA ILE A 98 -8.00 4.89 5.24
C ILE A 98 -7.36 6.28 5.28
N ARG A 99 -8.12 7.36 5.07
CA ARG A 99 -7.60 8.73 5.17
C ARG A 99 -7.10 9.05 6.58
N ARG A 100 -7.82 8.61 7.62
CA ARG A 100 -7.42 8.79 9.02
C ARG A 100 -6.16 8.01 9.33
N LEU A 101 -6.07 6.75 8.91
CA LEU A 101 -4.88 5.93 9.05
C LEU A 101 -3.68 6.59 8.35
N ASP A 102 -3.86 7.05 7.12
CA ASP A 102 -2.82 7.71 6.34
C ASP A 102 -2.31 9.00 7.00
N SER A 103 -3.22 9.80 7.55
CA SER A 103 -2.83 11.01 8.30
C SER A 103 -2.18 10.72 9.66
N THR A 104 -2.52 9.59 10.28
CA THR A 104 -1.96 9.17 11.58
C THR A 104 -0.55 8.60 11.42
N VAL A 105 -0.30 7.88 10.34
CA VAL A 105 0.99 7.26 10.06
C VAL A 105 1.80 8.15 9.10
N GLN A 106 2.32 9.26 9.62
CA GLN A 106 3.19 10.17 8.87
C GLN A 106 4.59 10.14 9.46
N LEU A 107 5.47 9.32 8.88
CA LEU A 107 6.86 9.18 9.32
C LEU A 107 7.82 9.57 8.20
N PRO A 108 8.88 10.34 8.49
CA PRO A 108 9.89 10.70 7.52
C PRO A 108 10.55 9.47 6.90
N GLY A 109 10.71 9.46 5.58
CA GLY A 109 11.32 8.34 4.86
C GLY A 109 10.42 7.14 4.64
N LEU A 110 9.15 7.21 5.06
CA LEU A 110 8.16 6.16 4.86
C LEU A 110 7.10 6.61 3.84
N THR A 111 6.84 5.79 2.86
CA THR A 111 5.74 6.01 1.90
C THR A 111 4.64 5.01 2.17
N ASN A 112 3.46 5.50 2.50
CA ASN A 112 2.32 4.67 2.85
C ASN A 112 1.67 4.06 1.61
N ALA A 113 1.30 2.78 1.70
CA ALA A 113 0.42 2.10 0.76
C ALA A 113 -0.65 1.31 1.51
N TRP A 114 -1.91 1.53 1.15
CA TRP A 114 -3.08 0.90 1.76
C TRP A 114 -3.80 0.06 0.72
N GLY A 115 -4.20 -1.14 1.10
CA GLY A 115 -4.89 -2.06 0.22
C GLY A 115 -5.79 -3.04 0.98
N TYR A 116 -6.31 -4.00 0.23
CA TYR A 116 -7.07 -5.13 0.77
C TYR A 116 -6.23 -6.40 0.65
N PRO A 117 -6.15 -7.24 1.69
CA PRO A 117 -5.22 -8.38 1.74
C PRO A 117 -5.29 -9.29 0.51
N ILE A 118 -6.47 -9.74 0.12
CA ILE A 118 -6.64 -10.67 -1.00
C ILE A 118 -6.32 -9.97 -2.32
N ARG A 119 -6.91 -8.79 -2.57
CA ARG A 119 -6.68 -8.04 -3.81
C ARG A 119 -5.21 -7.70 -4.01
N THR A 120 -4.57 -7.15 -2.98
CA THR A 120 -3.15 -6.79 -3.04
C THR A 120 -2.27 -8.01 -3.31
N ARG A 121 -2.60 -9.17 -2.72
CA ARG A 121 -1.86 -10.41 -2.96
C ARG A 121 -2.01 -10.89 -4.41
N ILE A 122 -3.22 -10.84 -4.97
CA ILE A 122 -3.49 -11.21 -6.36
C ILE A 122 -2.78 -10.24 -7.32
N ASP A 123 -2.84 -8.94 -7.06
CA ASP A 123 -2.16 -7.92 -7.86
C ASP A 123 -0.65 -8.15 -7.85
N MET A 124 -0.05 -8.42 -6.69
CA MET A 124 1.38 -8.72 -6.57
C MET A 124 1.79 -9.99 -7.31
N LEU A 125 0.99 -11.05 -7.24
CA LEU A 125 1.29 -12.32 -7.92
C LEU A 125 1.16 -12.20 -9.44
N SER A 126 0.23 -11.38 -9.93
CA SER A 126 -0.04 -11.23 -11.36
C SER A 126 0.86 -10.21 -12.04
N THR A 127 1.19 -9.11 -11.35
CA THR A 127 1.92 -7.98 -11.95
C THR A 127 3.32 -7.77 -11.36
N GLY A 128 3.60 -8.33 -10.19
CA GLY A 128 4.79 -8.06 -9.39
C GLY A 128 4.79 -6.68 -8.74
N ILE A 129 3.65 -5.96 -8.75
CA ILE A 129 3.51 -4.59 -8.25
C ILE A 129 2.54 -4.58 -7.08
N ARG A 130 2.86 -3.84 -6.00
CA ARG A 130 2.08 -3.77 -4.75
C ARG A 130 0.88 -2.82 -4.81
N THR A 131 0.80 -2.02 -5.86
CA THR A 131 -0.23 -0.99 -6.05
C THR A 131 -1.14 -1.33 -7.23
N VAL A 132 -2.34 -0.76 -7.24
CA VAL A 132 -3.34 -0.97 -8.31
C VAL A 132 -2.81 -0.55 -9.69
N LEU A 133 -1.95 0.47 -9.72
CA LEU A 133 -1.29 0.95 -10.92
C LEU A 133 0.23 0.91 -10.72
N GLY A 134 0.93 0.43 -11.72
CA GLY A 134 2.38 0.44 -11.75
C GLY A 134 2.90 0.73 -13.15
N VAL A 135 4.00 1.47 -13.20
CA VAL A 135 4.73 1.74 -14.44
C VAL A 135 6.04 0.95 -14.40
N LYS A 136 6.20 0.03 -15.31
CA LYS A 136 7.44 -0.74 -15.45
C LYS A 136 8.40 -0.01 -16.39
N VAL A 137 9.53 0.43 -15.84
CA VAL A 137 10.60 1.09 -16.61
C VAL A 137 11.67 0.07 -16.94
N THR A 138 12.03 -0.02 -18.20
CA THR A 138 13.10 -0.91 -18.70
C THR A 138 14.11 -0.10 -19.49
N GLY A 139 15.38 -0.46 -19.42
CA GLY A 139 16.46 0.24 -20.10
C GLY A 139 17.76 -0.57 -20.12
N ALA A 140 18.77 -0.03 -20.77
CA ALA A 140 20.06 -0.69 -20.94
C ALA A 140 20.96 -0.61 -19.69
N ASP A 141 20.75 0.39 -18.82
CA ASP A 141 21.54 0.63 -17.62
C ASP A 141 20.67 1.09 -16.44
N LEU A 142 21.13 0.80 -15.23
CA LEU A 142 20.39 1.11 -13.99
C LEU A 142 20.28 2.61 -13.72
N ALA A 143 21.27 3.42 -14.13
CA ALA A 143 21.26 4.85 -13.88
C ALA A 143 20.14 5.52 -14.70
N GLY A 144 20.05 5.23 -16.00
CA GLY A 144 18.99 5.73 -16.87
C GLY A 144 17.59 5.25 -16.45
N ILE A 145 17.47 3.98 -16.01
CA ILE A 145 16.20 3.46 -15.45
C ILE A 145 15.80 4.27 -14.21
N SER A 146 16.75 4.52 -13.30
CA SER A 146 16.49 5.25 -12.05
C SER A 146 16.08 6.71 -12.33
N GLU A 147 16.77 7.39 -13.24
CA GLU A 147 16.44 8.77 -13.64
C GLU A 147 15.07 8.86 -14.30
N ALA A 148 14.76 7.94 -15.22
CA ALA A 148 13.45 7.88 -15.86
C ALA A 148 12.33 7.61 -14.82
N ALA A 149 12.55 6.67 -13.89
CA ALA A 149 11.59 6.35 -12.84
C ALA A 149 11.33 7.54 -11.92
N GLN A 150 12.36 8.31 -11.54
CA GLN A 150 12.21 9.53 -10.74
C GLN A 150 11.44 10.62 -11.48
N SER A 151 11.71 10.79 -12.78
CA SER A 151 11.00 11.76 -13.62
C SER A 151 9.52 11.42 -13.71
N ILE A 152 9.19 10.14 -13.86
CA ILE A 152 7.80 9.64 -13.86
C ILE A 152 7.14 9.84 -12.48
N GLU A 153 7.86 9.59 -11.39
CA GLU A 153 7.37 9.82 -10.03
C GLU A 153 6.95 11.29 -9.83
N VAL A 154 7.81 12.23 -10.24
CA VAL A 154 7.52 13.68 -10.15
C VAL A 154 6.30 14.06 -10.99
N ALA A 155 6.21 13.55 -12.22
CA ALA A 155 5.09 13.82 -13.09
C ALA A 155 3.77 13.30 -12.53
N LEU A 156 3.76 12.07 -12.02
CA LEU A 156 2.55 11.42 -11.50
C LEU A 156 2.06 12.01 -10.16
N LYS A 157 2.95 12.57 -9.33
CA LYS A 157 2.57 13.25 -8.07
C LYS A 157 1.60 14.42 -8.31
N ASN A 158 1.67 15.04 -9.48
CA ASN A 158 0.85 16.19 -9.83
C ASN A 158 -0.48 15.81 -10.52
N VAL A 159 -0.72 14.52 -10.76
CA VAL A 159 -1.97 14.06 -11.38
C VAL A 159 -3.10 14.05 -10.36
N PRO A 160 -4.23 14.75 -10.62
CA PRO A 160 -5.37 14.73 -9.71
C PRO A 160 -5.88 13.30 -9.45
N GLY A 161 -6.13 12.97 -8.19
CA GLY A 161 -6.55 11.64 -7.77
C GLY A 161 -5.40 10.69 -7.37
N THR A 162 -4.16 11.09 -7.59
CA THR A 162 -3.00 10.32 -7.13
C THR A 162 -2.82 10.53 -5.62
N ARG A 163 -2.87 9.44 -4.85
CA ARG A 163 -2.68 9.47 -3.38
C ARG A 163 -1.20 9.37 -3.00
N ALA A 164 -0.48 8.44 -3.61
CA ALA A 164 0.94 8.23 -3.39
C ALA A 164 1.59 7.69 -4.66
N VAL A 165 2.82 8.12 -4.92
CA VAL A 165 3.68 7.61 -6.00
C VAL A 165 5.09 7.50 -5.44
N PHE A 166 5.74 6.42 -5.73
CA PHE A 166 7.16 6.26 -5.45
C PHE A 166 7.85 5.45 -6.54
N ALA A 167 9.06 5.81 -6.86
CA ALA A 167 9.93 5.01 -7.72
C ALA A 167 10.69 4.00 -6.86
N GLU A 168 10.59 2.72 -7.20
CA GLU A 168 11.42 1.68 -6.58
C GLU A 168 12.88 1.90 -7.01
N ARG A 169 13.75 2.04 -6.02
CA ARG A 169 15.18 2.26 -6.28
C ARG A 169 15.90 0.94 -6.18
N ALA A 170 16.70 0.62 -7.22
CA ALA A 170 17.63 -0.50 -7.13
C ALA A 170 18.65 -0.21 -6.01
N ALA A 171 18.83 -1.17 -5.10
CA ALA A 171 19.93 -1.11 -4.16
C ALA A 171 21.23 -1.29 -4.96
N SER A 172 22.10 -0.29 -4.90
CA SER A 172 23.47 -0.35 -5.45
C SER A 172 24.37 -1.16 -4.53
#